data_c369f7f5cd3457aca6d0d421b0628222
#
_entry.id   c369f7f5cd3457aca6d0d421b0628222
#
_cell.length_a   1.000
_cell.length_b   1.000
_cell.length_c   1.000
_cell.angle_alpha   90.00
_cell.angle_beta   90.00
_cell.angle_gamma   90.00
#
_symmetry.space_group_name_H-M   'P 1'
#
loop_
_entity.id
_entity.type
_entity.pdbx_description
1 polymer ?
#
loop_
_entity_poly.entity_id
_entity_poly.type
_entity_poly.pdbx_seq_one_letter_code
_entity_poly.pdbx_strand_id
1 'polypeptide(L)'
;MLNADMSIAAVAYSSTIGWQSSPSSTVSRKRFHLVGEAESGQVTSLVQYDPGASFPAHPHPGGEEILVLSGVFSDQTGNWPTGSYLLNPEGFTHAPYSKTGCQLLVKLRQYTGVETIRLALDSLEATEVEGVDCRLLHSNTHEKTVVTKLEAGQTMGKMFDGGCEGFVLVGRVSVNGTVLRQHDWFRFPDGDSVRLLSHGCSVYLKFGAVSRLLSHP
;
A
#
# COMPACT_ATOMS: atom_id res chain seq x y z
N MET A 1 13.37 -12.85 -4.09
CA MET A 1 13.39 -11.52 -3.44
C MET A 1 13.24 -10.44 -4.51
N LEU A 2 12.59 -9.32 -4.18
CA LEU A 2 12.34 -8.22 -5.11
C LEU A 2 12.40 -6.89 -4.33
N ASN A 3 13.22 -5.94 -4.75
CA ASN A 3 13.42 -4.67 -4.05
C ASN A 3 13.61 -4.89 -2.54
N ALA A 4 14.45 -5.85 -2.18
CA ALA A 4 14.55 -6.40 -0.83
C ALA A 4 15.51 -5.62 0.09
N ASP A 5 16.41 -4.83 -0.48
CA ASP A 5 17.31 -3.98 0.28
C ASP A 5 16.62 -2.68 0.69
N MET A 6 16.38 -2.52 2.00
CA MET A 6 15.71 -1.33 2.55
C MET A 6 16.62 -0.11 2.64
N SER A 7 17.93 -0.26 2.43
CA SER A 7 18.90 0.83 2.47
C SER A 7 19.02 1.61 1.16
N ILE A 8 18.38 1.13 0.08
CA ILE A 8 18.37 1.78 -1.23
C ILE A 8 16.97 2.16 -1.70
N ALA A 9 16.89 3.25 -2.45
CA ALA A 9 15.64 3.65 -3.08
C ALA A 9 15.21 2.62 -4.14
N ALA A 10 13.89 2.39 -4.23
CA ALA A 10 13.31 1.48 -5.20
C ALA A 10 12.09 2.10 -5.87
N VAL A 11 11.93 1.82 -7.17
CA VAL A 11 10.77 2.20 -7.97
C VAL A 11 10.30 0.98 -8.76
N ALA A 12 9.00 0.76 -8.83
CA ALA A 12 8.40 -0.31 -9.62
C ALA A 12 7.26 0.23 -10.48
N TYR A 13 7.36 -0.01 -11.78
CA TYR A 13 6.34 0.39 -12.76
C TYR A 13 5.35 -0.77 -12.95
N SER A 14 4.11 -0.60 -12.52
CA SER A 14 3.08 -1.65 -12.59
C SER A 14 2.83 -2.15 -14.01
N SER A 15 3.02 -1.29 -15.01
CA SER A 15 2.87 -1.62 -16.43
C SER A 15 3.92 -2.61 -16.95
N THR A 16 5.09 -2.70 -16.30
CA THR A 16 6.18 -3.62 -16.68
C THR A 16 6.15 -4.94 -15.92
N ILE A 17 5.30 -5.05 -14.89
CA ILE A 17 5.15 -6.24 -14.06
C ILE A 17 3.97 -7.06 -14.57
N GLY A 18 4.23 -8.30 -14.98
CA GLY A 18 3.19 -9.25 -15.36
C GLY A 18 2.34 -9.70 -14.16
N TRP A 19 1.07 -9.99 -14.39
CA TRP A 19 0.23 -10.64 -13.40
C TRP A 19 0.73 -12.06 -13.12
N GLN A 20 0.84 -12.40 -11.85
CA GLN A 20 1.25 -13.72 -11.36
C GLN A 20 0.08 -14.32 -10.58
N SER A 21 -0.24 -15.58 -10.84
CA SER A 21 -1.28 -16.28 -10.08
C SER A 21 -0.89 -16.38 -8.61
N SER A 22 -1.88 -16.26 -7.74
CA SER A 22 -1.79 -16.63 -6.32
C SER A 22 -2.08 -18.15 -6.17
N PRO A 23 -2.03 -18.72 -4.96
CA PRO A 23 -2.52 -20.08 -4.73
C PRO A 23 -3.98 -20.30 -5.13
N SER A 24 -4.81 -19.25 -5.14
CA SER A 24 -6.14 -19.26 -5.75
C SER A 24 -6.03 -18.84 -7.22
N SER A 25 -6.51 -19.66 -8.15
CA SER A 25 -6.44 -19.38 -9.59
C SER A 25 -7.27 -18.17 -10.04
N THR A 26 -8.19 -17.70 -9.19
CA THR A 26 -9.07 -16.55 -9.44
C THR A 26 -8.54 -15.25 -8.83
N VAL A 27 -7.33 -15.30 -8.25
CA VAL A 27 -6.66 -14.13 -7.71
C VAL A 27 -5.25 -14.02 -8.27
N SER A 28 -4.92 -12.87 -8.79
CA SER A 28 -3.60 -12.57 -9.37
C SER A 28 -2.99 -11.34 -8.68
N ARG A 29 -1.66 -11.21 -8.80
CA ARG A 29 -0.92 -10.14 -8.15
C ARG A 29 0.27 -9.67 -8.96
N LYS A 30 0.63 -8.39 -8.77
CA LYS A 30 1.90 -7.79 -9.18
C LYS A 30 2.66 -7.40 -7.92
N ARG A 31 3.80 -8.02 -7.66
CA ARG A 31 4.61 -7.70 -6.49
C ARG A 31 5.54 -6.53 -6.79
N PHE A 32 5.58 -5.55 -5.91
CA PHE A 32 6.50 -4.41 -5.97
C PHE A 32 7.72 -4.63 -5.06
N HIS A 33 7.50 -5.33 -3.96
CA HIS A 33 8.49 -5.63 -2.95
C HIS A 33 8.25 -7.03 -2.39
N LEU A 34 9.32 -7.80 -2.16
CA LEU A 34 9.26 -9.12 -1.54
C LEU A 34 10.58 -9.46 -0.83
N VAL A 35 10.52 -9.70 0.48
CA VAL A 35 11.60 -10.29 1.28
C VAL A 35 11.15 -11.65 1.80
N GLY A 36 11.91 -12.69 1.50
CA GLY A 36 11.59 -14.08 1.84
C GLY A 36 10.88 -14.81 0.71
N GLU A 37 10.17 -15.88 1.05
CA GLU A 37 9.48 -16.75 0.10
C GLU A 37 8.21 -16.11 -0.44
N ALA A 38 7.84 -16.50 -1.66
CA ALA A 38 6.76 -15.87 -2.41
C ALA A 38 5.40 -15.84 -1.69
N GLU A 39 5.09 -16.87 -0.89
CA GLU A 39 3.80 -17.02 -0.21
C GLU A 39 3.85 -16.75 1.30
N SER A 40 5.04 -16.63 1.85
CA SER A 40 5.24 -16.41 3.29
C SER A 40 6.17 -15.25 3.63
N GLY A 41 6.60 -14.49 2.63
CA GLY A 41 7.47 -13.33 2.80
C GLY A 41 6.74 -12.04 3.16
N GLN A 42 7.53 -11.04 3.55
CA GLN A 42 7.09 -9.65 3.63
C GLN A 42 6.87 -9.11 2.22
N VAL A 43 5.68 -8.63 1.89
CA VAL A 43 5.35 -8.24 0.51
C VAL A 43 4.45 -7.01 0.43
N THR A 44 4.68 -6.18 -0.61
CA THR A 44 3.75 -5.14 -1.09
C THR A 44 3.33 -5.49 -2.51
N SER A 45 2.03 -5.53 -2.77
CA SER A 45 1.47 -5.98 -4.07
C SER A 45 0.22 -5.20 -4.48
N LEU A 46 0.04 -5.07 -5.79
CA LEU A 46 -1.27 -4.85 -6.40
C LEU A 46 -1.91 -6.23 -6.60
N VAL A 47 -3.10 -6.43 -6.05
CA VAL A 47 -3.83 -7.71 -6.08
C VAL A 47 -5.14 -7.54 -6.81
N GLN A 48 -5.49 -8.49 -7.66
CA GLN A 48 -6.75 -8.53 -8.38
C GLN A 48 -7.52 -9.80 -8.04
N TYR A 49 -8.75 -9.64 -7.64
CA TYR A 49 -9.76 -10.68 -7.48
C TYR A 49 -10.66 -10.67 -8.71
N ASP A 50 -10.84 -11.81 -9.35
CA ASP A 50 -11.86 -11.97 -10.37
C ASP A 50 -13.27 -11.98 -9.76
N PRO A 51 -14.33 -11.71 -10.52
CA PRO A 51 -15.71 -11.90 -10.04
C PRO A 51 -15.92 -13.32 -9.52
N GLY A 52 -16.43 -13.45 -8.29
CA GLY A 52 -16.64 -14.72 -7.60
C GLY A 52 -15.40 -15.34 -6.95
N ALA A 53 -14.25 -14.66 -7.00
CA ALA A 53 -13.03 -15.13 -6.36
C ALA A 53 -13.17 -15.22 -4.84
N SER A 54 -12.51 -16.22 -4.25
CA SER A 54 -12.47 -16.42 -2.81
C SER A 54 -11.18 -17.13 -2.37
N PHE A 55 -10.83 -16.94 -1.08
CA PHE A 55 -9.81 -17.71 -0.39
C PHE A 55 -10.42 -18.44 0.80
N PRO A 56 -9.93 -19.65 1.13
CA PRO A 56 -10.20 -20.28 2.41
C PRO A 56 -9.79 -19.38 3.59
N ALA A 57 -10.38 -19.61 4.75
CA ALA A 57 -9.96 -18.93 5.96
C ALA A 57 -8.48 -19.15 6.23
N HIS A 58 -7.74 -18.06 6.47
CA HIS A 58 -6.31 -18.09 6.74
C HIS A 58 -5.89 -16.98 7.69
N PRO A 59 -4.84 -17.22 8.51
CA PRO A 59 -4.29 -16.19 9.39
C PRO A 59 -3.29 -15.28 8.66
N HIS A 60 -3.11 -14.07 9.20
CA HIS A 60 -2.09 -13.11 8.76
C HIS A 60 -0.97 -12.95 9.80
N PRO A 61 0.07 -13.79 9.80
CA PRO A 61 1.24 -13.57 10.65
C PRO A 61 1.96 -12.30 10.24
N GLY A 62 2.27 -11.42 11.22
CA GLY A 62 2.88 -10.12 10.98
C GLY A 62 1.95 -9.08 10.35
N GLY A 63 0.62 -9.30 10.45
CA GLY A 63 -0.41 -8.36 10.06
C GLY A 63 -0.62 -8.17 8.55
N GLU A 64 -1.67 -7.44 8.23
CA GLU A 64 -2.07 -7.13 6.86
C GLU A 64 -2.63 -5.72 6.77
N GLU A 65 -2.29 -5.01 5.70
CA GLU A 65 -2.84 -3.71 5.34
C GLU A 65 -3.46 -3.78 3.95
N ILE A 66 -4.70 -3.32 3.80
CA ILE A 66 -5.45 -3.32 2.53
C ILE A 66 -5.99 -1.92 2.26
N LEU A 67 -5.82 -1.45 1.03
CA LEU A 67 -6.59 -0.34 0.46
C LEU A 67 -7.34 -0.84 -0.77
N VAL A 68 -8.66 -0.70 -0.77
CA VAL A 68 -9.52 -1.12 -1.89
C VAL A 68 -9.48 -0.05 -2.98
N LEU A 69 -8.89 -0.39 -4.12
CA LEU A 69 -8.66 0.52 -5.25
C LEU A 69 -9.85 0.55 -6.21
N SER A 70 -10.52 -0.61 -6.39
CA SER A 70 -11.74 -0.71 -7.20
C SER A 70 -12.56 -1.93 -6.80
N GLY A 71 -13.87 -1.90 -7.10
CA GLY A 71 -14.80 -2.99 -6.79
C GLY A 71 -15.15 -3.12 -5.31
N VAL A 72 -15.45 -4.35 -4.87
CA VAL A 72 -15.85 -4.64 -3.49
C VAL A 72 -15.06 -5.84 -2.97
N PHE A 73 -14.22 -5.62 -1.99
CA PHE A 73 -13.60 -6.66 -1.18
C PHE A 73 -14.53 -7.04 -0.02
N SER A 74 -14.60 -8.31 0.34
CA SER A 74 -15.50 -8.80 1.39
C SER A 74 -14.82 -9.86 2.23
N ASP A 75 -15.19 -9.93 3.50
CA ASP A 75 -14.86 -11.01 4.42
C ASP A 75 -16.02 -11.20 5.43
N GLN A 76 -15.83 -12.03 6.46
CA GLN A 76 -16.85 -12.24 7.49
C GLN A 76 -17.15 -10.98 8.34
N THR A 77 -16.31 -9.93 8.25
CA THR A 77 -16.49 -8.68 9.01
C THR A 77 -17.27 -7.63 8.23
N GLY A 78 -17.42 -7.78 6.90
CA GLY A 78 -18.21 -6.85 6.09
C GLY A 78 -17.90 -6.86 4.60
N ASN A 79 -18.49 -5.87 3.92
CA ASN A 79 -18.25 -5.56 2.52
C ASN A 79 -17.57 -4.20 2.42
N TRP A 80 -16.43 -4.17 1.75
CA TRP A 80 -15.52 -3.04 1.70
C TRP A 80 -15.42 -2.53 0.27
N PRO A 81 -16.16 -1.47 -0.09
CA PRO A 81 -16.13 -0.89 -1.45
C PRO A 81 -14.83 -0.11 -1.69
N THR A 82 -14.64 0.32 -2.93
CA THR A 82 -13.58 1.25 -3.34
C THR A 82 -13.42 2.38 -2.34
N GLY A 83 -12.18 2.66 -1.94
CA GLY A 83 -11.84 3.65 -0.93
C GLY A 83 -11.91 3.13 0.52
N SER A 84 -12.21 1.84 0.75
CA SER A 84 -12.09 1.26 2.08
C SER A 84 -10.63 0.99 2.43
N TYR A 85 -10.25 1.30 3.66
CA TYR A 85 -8.95 0.98 4.25
C TYR A 85 -9.11 0.02 5.42
N LEU A 86 -8.37 -1.08 5.39
CA LEU A 86 -8.39 -2.11 6.41
C LEU A 86 -6.97 -2.35 6.93
N LEU A 87 -6.86 -2.43 8.25
CA LEU A 87 -5.62 -2.80 8.92
C LEU A 87 -5.92 -3.94 9.88
N ASN A 88 -5.24 -5.06 9.71
CA ASN A 88 -5.42 -6.29 10.44
C ASN A 88 -4.16 -6.59 11.26
N PRO A 89 -4.25 -6.77 12.58
CA PRO A 89 -3.10 -7.11 13.41
C PRO A 89 -2.64 -8.54 13.15
N GLU A 90 -1.46 -8.86 13.69
CA GLU A 90 -0.92 -10.21 13.67
C GLU A 90 -1.93 -11.22 14.21
N GLY A 91 -2.05 -12.36 13.51
CA GLY A 91 -2.96 -13.45 13.86
C GLY A 91 -4.41 -13.23 13.44
N PHE A 92 -4.77 -12.06 12.90
CA PHE A 92 -6.10 -11.85 12.34
C PHE A 92 -6.40 -12.93 11.28
N THR A 93 -7.58 -13.54 11.39
CA THR A 93 -8.00 -14.62 10.48
C THR A 93 -9.26 -14.19 9.74
N HIS A 94 -9.26 -14.32 8.42
CA HIS A 94 -10.44 -14.09 7.60
C HIS A 94 -10.54 -15.05 6.42
N ALA A 95 -11.74 -15.09 5.81
CA ALA A 95 -12.03 -15.79 4.56
C ALA A 95 -12.43 -14.75 3.50
N PRO A 96 -11.47 -14.14 2.79
CA PRO A 96 -11.76 -13.05 1.87
C PRO A 96 -12.38 -13.54 0.56
N TYR A 97 -13.27 -12.71 0.00
CA TYR A 97 -13.90 -12.95 -1.29
C TYR A 97 -14.27 -11.65 -2.00
N SER A 98 -14.57 -11.74 -3.29
CA SER A 98 -15.18 -10.64 -4.03
C SER A 98 -16.23 -11.17 -5.00
N LYS A 99 -17.49 -10.76 -4.83
CA LYS A 99 -18.59 -11.18 -5.72
C LYS A 99 -18.48 -10.57 -7.11
N THR A 100 -18.04 -9.32 -7.18
CA THR A 100 -17.99 -8.52 -8.40
C THR A 100 -16.60 -8.32 -8.96
N GLY A 101 -15.57 -8.85 -8.26
CA GLY A 101 -14.18 -8.55 -8.50
C GLY A 101 -13.74 -7.26 -7.79
N CYS A 102 -12.44 -7.18 -7.50
CA CYS A 102 -11.84 -5.97 -6.91
C CYS A 102 -10.34 -5.90 -7.19
N GLN A 103 -9.79 -4.70 -7.06
CA GLN A 103 -8.34 -4.48 -7.01
C GLN A 103 -7.95 -3.86 -5.68
N LEU A 104 -6.82 -4.29 -5.14
CA LEU A 104 -6.34 -3.94 -3.81
C LEU A 104 -4.86 -3.57 -3.86
N LEU A 105 -4.46 -2.56 -3.10
CA LEU A 105 -3.08 -2.47 -2.60
C LEU A 105 -3.03 -3.29 -1.31
N VAL A 106 -2.13 -4.27 -1.26
CA VAL A 106 -1.99 -5.19 -0.11
C VAL A 106 -0.55 -5.18 0.38
N LYS A 107 -0.37 -5.05 1.69
CA LYS A 107 0.91 -5.17 2.39
C LYS A 107 0.78 -6.26 3.46
N LEU A 108 1.62 -7.29 3.36
CA LEU A 108 1.64 -8.42 4.29
C LEU A 108 2.91 -8.42 5.12
N ARG A 109 2.78 -8.76 6.41
CA ARG A 109 3.89 -8.88 7.38
C ARG A 109 4.65 -7.56 7.59
N GLN A 110 3.90 -6.46 7.56
CA GLN A 110 4.45 -5.10 7.69
C GLN A 110 3.71 -4.27 8.74
N TYR A 111 2.76 -4.87 9.44
CA TYR A 111 2.02 -4.20 10.51
C TYR A 111 2.23 -4.94 11.83
N THR A 112 2.86 -4.25 12.77
CA THR A 112 3.21 -4.80 14.10
C THR A 112 2.30 -4.27 15.22
N GLY A 113 1.29 -3.46 14.88
CA GLY A 113 0.30 -2.96 15.84
C GLY A 113 -0.74 -4.01 16.22
N VAL A 114 -1.57 -3.66 17.19
CA VAL A 114 -2.63 -4.54 17.73
C VAL A 114 -4.04 -4.11 17.31
N GLU A 115 -4.17 -2.97 16.66
CA GLU A 115 -5.46 -2.40 16.31
C GLU A 115 -6.04 -3.00 15.03
N THR A 116 -7.34 -3.24 15.05
CA THR A 116 -8.11 -3.53 13.84
C THR A 116 -8.79 -2.26 13.36
N ILE A 117 -8.45 -1.80 12.15
CA ILE A 117 -8.97 -0.56 11.58
C ILE A 117 -9.86 -0.87 10.37
N ARG A 118 -10.98 -0.17 10.28
CA ARG A 118 -11.94 -0.22 9.18
C ARG A 118 -12.44 1.20 8.89
N LEU A 119 -11.95 1.80 7.80
CA LEU A 119 -12.24 3.19 7.44
C LEU A 119 -12.72 3.28 5.99
N ALA A 120 -13.51 4.30 5.69
CA ALA A 120 -13.80 4.72 4.32
C ALA A 120 -13.09 6.05 4.05
N LEU A 121 -12.44 6.20 2.89
CA LEU A 121 -11.64 7.40 2.56
C LEU A 121 -12.44 8.70 2.69
N ASP A 122 -13.73 8.67 2.35
CA ASP A 122 -14.61 9.85 2.42
C ASP A 122 -14.93 10.31 3.86
N SER A 123 -14.72 9.44 4.86
CA SER A 123 -14.96 9.70 6.28
C SER A 123 -13.70 10.00 7.08
N LEU A 124 -12.54 10.09 6.44
CA LEU A 124 -11.27 10.25 7.13
C LEU A 124 -11.06 11.65 7.67
N GLU A 125 -10.38 11.71 8.82
CA GLU A 125 -9.91 12.96 9.40
C GLU A 125 -8.92 13.67 8.48
N ALA A 126 -9.05 14.98 8.38
CA ALA A 126 -8.07 15.82 7.72
C ALA A 126 -6.81 15.90 8.59
N THR A 127 -5.66 15.81 7.97
CA THR A 127 -4.35 16.02 8.59
C THR A 127 -3.47 16.78 7.62
N GLU A 128 -2.37 17.33 8.10
CA GLU A 128 -1.39 18.02 7.26
C GLU A 128 -0.06 17.27 7.30
N VAL A 129 0.59 17.20 6.15
CA VAL A 129 1.96 16.72 6.01
C VAL A 129 2.71 17.68 5.09
N GLU A 130 3.73 18.36 5.61
CA GLU A 130 4.57 19.32 4.87
C GLU A 130 3.75 20.43 4.17
N GLY A 131 2.75 21.00 4.86
CA GLY A 131 1.89 22.05 4.31
C GLY A 131 0.88 21.54 3.28
N VAL A 132 0.69 20.23 3.16
CA VAL A 132 -0.25 19.62 2.23
C VAL A 132 -1.37 18.92 2.99
N ASP A 133 -2.61 19.20 2.61
CA ASP A 133 -3.79 18.54 3.15
C ASP A 133 -3.81 17.05 2.77
N CYS A 134 -3.95 16.20 3.77
CA CYS A 134 -4.01 14.76 3.64
C CYS A 134 -5.24 14.19 4.36
N ARG A 135 -5.56 12.94 4.06
CA ARG A 135 -6.51 12.12 4.80
C ARG A 135 -5.75 11.07 5.59
N LEU A 136 -5.93 11.05 6.91
CA LEU A 136 -5.22 10.13 7.81
C LEU A 136 -5.84 8.73 7.73
N LEU A 137 -5.04 7.73 7.38
CA LEU A 137 -5.42 6.31 7.40
C LEU A 137 -5.05 5.66 8.74
N HIS A 138 -3.82 5.87 9.17
CA HIS A 138 -3.28 5.31 10.40
C HIS A 138 -2.10 6.16 10.90
N SER A 139 -1.93 6.22 12.22
CA SER A 139 -0.76 6.83 12.83
C SER A 139 -0.48 6.21 14.18
N ASN A 140 0.78 5.95 14.46
CA ASN A 140 1.29 5.58 15.78
C ASN A 140 2.60 6.31 16.05
N THR A 141 3.34 5.92 17.09
CA THR A 141 4.62 6.55 17.48
C THR A 141 5.72 6.39 16.41
N HIS A 142 5.54 5.54 15.42
CA HIS A 142 6.60 5.12 14.51
C HIS A 142 6.29 5.35 13.05
N GLU A 143 5.02 5.32 12.68
CA GLU A 143 4.61 5.45 11.29
C GLU A 143 3.35 6.30 11.15
N LYS A 144 3.21 6.94 10.00
CA LYS A 144 2.03 7.68 9.60
C LYS A 144 1.67 7.30 8.17
N THR A 145 0.43 6.88 7.96
CA THR A 145 -0.12 6.50 6.66
C THR A 145 -1.22 7.47 6.27
N VAL A 146 -1.12 8.04 5.08
CA VAL A 146 -2.08 9.03 4.57
C VAL A 146 -2.42 8.78 3.11
N VAL A 147 -3.54 9.35 2.67
CA VAL A 147 -3.84 9.60 1.26
C VAL A 147 -3.86 11.10 1.05
N THR A 148 -3.18 11.58 0.01
CA THR A 148 -3.23 12.99 -0.40
C THR A 148 -3.70 13.12 -1.83
N LYS A 149 -4.40 14.22 -2.12
CA LYS A 149 -4.71 14.69 -3.48
C LYS A 149 -3.90 15.96 -3.73
N LEU A 150 -3.11 15.93 -4.78
CA LEU A 150 -2.26 17.06 -5.18
C LEU A 150 -2.73 17.58 -6.54
N GLU A 151 -3.01 18.87 -6.61
CA GLU A 151 -3.29 19.54 -7.87
C GLU A 151 -2.02 19.65 -8.74
N ALA A 152 -2.18 19.83 -10.04
CA ALA A 152 -1.04 19.97 -10.95
C ALA A 152 -0.16 21.16 -10.54
N GLY A 153 1.16 20.93 -10.46
CA GLY A 153 2.15 21.89 -10.03
C GLY A 153 2.40 21.95 -8.52
N GLN A 154 1.53 21.37 -7.70
CA GLN A 154 1.81 21.27 -6.27
C GLN A 154 3.01 20.35 -6.00
N THR A 155 3.75 20.68 -4.96
CA THR A 155 4.88 19.90 -4.48
C THR A 155 4.68 19.50 -3.03
N MET A 156 5.21 18.32 -2.68
CA MET A 156 5.29 17.82 -1.31
C MET A 156 6.64 17.17 -1.14
N GLY A 157 7.27 17.31 -0.02
CA GLY A 157 8.43 16.49 0.30
C GLY A 157 9.42 17.11 1.25
N LYS A 158 10.12 16.21 1.89
CA LYS A 158 11.29 16.42 2.72
C LYS A 158 12.04 15.10 2.91
N MET A 159 12.98 15.11 3.84
CA MET A 159 13.54 13.91 4.45
C MET A 159 12.55 13.40 5.52
N PHE A 160 12.10 12.17 5.39
CA PHE A 160 11.19 11.55 6.37
C PHE A 160 11.96 10.55 7.23
N ASP A 161 11.95 10.77 8.54
CA ASP A 161 12.54 9.84 9.50
C ASP A 161 11.91 8.46 9.34
N GLY A 162 12.74 7.40 9.27
CA GLY A 162 12.30 6.04 9.02
C GLY A 162 11.88 5.75 7.58
N GLY A 163 12.12 6.70 6.65
CA GLY A 163 11.87 6.54 5.22
C GLY A 163 10.42 6.77 4.78
N CYS A 164 10.22 6.66 3.47
CA CYS A 164 8.93 6.90 2.83
C CYS A 164 8.63 5.82 1.78
N GLU A 165 7.41 5.33 1.79
CA GLU A 165 6.85 4.46 0.74
C GLU A 165 5.60 5.11 0.15
N GLY A 166 5.40 4.97 -1.17
CA GLY A 166 4.23 5.51 -1.84
C GLY A 166 3.71 4.66 -2.97
N PHE A 167 2.42 4.87 -3.26
CA PHE A 167 1.71 4.21 -4.36
C PHE A 167 0.77 5.21 -5.03
N VAL A 168 0.85 5.34 -6.34
CA VAL A 168 0.03 6.28 -7.12
C VAL A 168 -1.37 5.71 -7.31
N LEU A 169 -2.35 6.30 -6.65
CA LEU A 169 -3.75 5.87 -6.72
C LEU A 169 -4.42 6.31 -8.02
N VAL A 170 -4.21 7.55 -8.40
CA VAL A 170 -4.78 8.18 -9.60
C VAL A 170 -3.79 9.18 -10.16
N GLY A 171 -3.77 9.33 -11.49
CA GLY A 171 -3.03 10.38 -12.17
C GLY A 171 -1.54 10.13 -12.30
N ARG A 172 -0.74 11.18 -12.11
CA ARG A 172 0.69 11.16 -12.40
C ARG A 172 1.46 12.10 -11.48
N VAL A 173 2.62 11.62 -11.00
CA VAL A 173 3.51 12.37 -10.11
C VAL A 173 4.97 12.15 -10.52
N SER A 174 5.79 13.19 -10.43
CA SER A 174 7.25 13.03 -10.47
C SER A 174 7.79 12.89 -9.06
N VAL A 175 8.51 11.81 -8.79
CA VAL A 175 9.17 11.54 -7.51
C VAL A 175 10.68 11.61 -7.73
N ASN A 176 11.35 12.59 -7.14
CA ASN A 176 12.78 12.89 -7.36
C ASN A 176 13.15 12.94 -8.86
N GLY A 177 12.28 13.52 -9.70
CA GLY A 177 12.46 13.62 -11.15
C GLY A 177 11.99 12.41 -11.96
N THR A 178 11.70 11.29 -11.33
CA THR A 178 11.15 10.09 -11.98
C THR A 178 9.63 10.17 -12.09
N VAL A 179 9.09 10.05 -13.29
CA VAL A 179 7.64 10.14 -13.53
C VAL A 179 6.99 8.79 -13.27
N LEU A 180 6.06 8.77 -12.33
CA LEU A 180 5.23 7.63 -11.95
C LEU A 180 3.77 7.87 -12.34
N ARG A 181 3.07 6.81 -12.68
CA ARG A 181 1.67 6.78 -13.12
C ARG A 181 0.82 5.96 -12.18
N GLN A 182 -0.46 5.92 -12.42
CA GLN A 182 -1.39 5.11 -11.64
C GLN A 182 -0.89 3.66 -11.47
N HIS A 183 -0.93 3.19 -10.24
CA HIS A 183 -0.49 1.89 -9.75
C HIS A 183 1.04 1.68 -9.73
N ASP A 184 1.85 2.70 -10.04
CA ASP A 184 3.29 2.63 -9.81
C ASP A 184 3.59 2.83 -8.32
N TRP A 185 4.67 2.23 -7.87
CA TRP A 185 5.12 2.18 -6.49
C TRP A 185 6.54 2.71 -6.35
N PHE A 186 6.83 3.30 -5.20
CA PHE A 186 8.18 3.74 -4.85
C PHE A 186 8.45 3.58 -3.35
N ARG A 187 9.73 3.49 -3.00
CA ARG A 187 10.22 3.51 -1.64
C ARG A 187 11.56 4.22 -1.57
N PHE A 188 11.74 5.04 -0.53
CA PHE A 188 12.99 5.70 -0.19
C PHE A 188 13.37 5.33 1.24
N PRO A 189 14.67 4.99 1.50
CA PRO A 189 15.15 4.66 2.84
C PRO A 189 15.11 5.85 3.78
N ASP A 190 15.39 5.57 5.05
CA ASP A 190 15.66 6.59 6.05
C ASP A 190 16.84 7.46 5.63
N GLY A 191 16.74 8.76 5.85
CA GLY A 191 17.77 9.73 5.49
C GLY A 191 17.71 10.24 4.04
N ASP A 192 16.92 9.63 3.16
CA ASP A 192 16.73 10.13 1.80
C ASP A 192 15.71 11.26 1.73
N SER A 193 16.00 12.26 0.91
CA SER A 193 15.03 13.31 0.57
C SER A 193 14.06 12.79 -0.48
N VAL A 194 12.77 12.95 -0.22
CA VAL A 194 11.69 12.62 -1.16
C VAL A 194 10.97 13.89 -1.58
N ARG A 195 10.91 14.14 -2.88
CA ARG A 195 10.20 15.29 -3.46
C ARG A 195 9.22 14.81 -4.52
N LEU A 196 7.95 15.09 -4.27
CA LEU A 196 6.86 14.89 -5.22
C LEU A 196 6.55 16.19 -5.94
N LEU A 197 6.39 16.12 -7.25
CA LEU A 197 5.82 17.18 -8.08
C LEU A 197 4.61 16.60 -8.81
N SER A 198 3.43 17.10 -8.49
CA SER A 198 2.18 16.60 -9.04
C SER A 198 1.93 17.08 -10.45
N HIS A 199 1.39 16.21 -11.28
CA HIS A 199 0.77 16.49 -12.58
C HIS A 199 -0.76 16.28 -12.53
N GLY A 200 -1.36 16.42 -11.32
CA GLY A 200 -2.72 16.02 -10.99
C GLY A 200 -2.76 14.55 -10.56
N CYS A 201 -2.70 14.30 -9.24
CA CYS A 201 -2.62 12.95 -8.73
C CYS A 201 -3.27 12.80 -7.35
N SER A 202 -3.58 11.54 -7.02
CA SER A 202 -3.78 11.10 -5.64
C SER A 202 -2.77 9.99 -5.32
N VAL A 203 -2.16 10.06 -4.13
CA VAL A 203 -1.07 9.17 -3.71
C VAL A 203 -1.34 8.66 -2.30
N TYR A 204 -1.19 7.35 -2.11
CA TYR A 204 -1.01 6.74 -0.80
C TYR A 204 0.44 6.93 -0.39
N LEU A 205 0.67 7.38 0.84
CA LEU A 205 2.00 7.61 1.41
C LEU A 205 2.08 7.01 2.80
N LYS A 206 3.18 6.29 3.08
CA LYS A 206 3.50 5.75 4.39
C LYS A 206 4.90 6.22 4.80
N PHE A 207 4.98 6.91 5.93
CA PHE A 207 6.20 7.48 6.48
C PHE A 207 6.62 6.72 7.73
N GLY A 208 7.93 6.61 7.98
CA GLY A 208 8.49 6.06 9.21
C GLY A 208 8.60 4.53 9.26
N ALA A 209 7.99 3.81 8.32
CA ALA A 209 7.91 2.37 8.38
C ALA A 209 9.12 1.65 7.76
N VAL A 210 9.81 2.27 6.79
CA VAL A 210 10.82 1.59 5.93
C VAL A 210 11.98 1.03 6.74
N SER A 211 12.51 1.79 7.71
CA SER A 211 13.62 1.35 8.57
C SER A 211 13.31 0.15 9.48
N ARG A 212 12.03 -0.24 9.56
CA ARG A 212 11.54 -1.36 10.40
C ARG A 212 11.21 -2.60 9.61
N LEU A 213 11.20 -2.50 8.29
CA LEU A 213 10.95 -3.63 7.41
C LEU A 213 12.14 -4.59 7.41
N LEU A 214 11.86 -5.87 7.21
CA LEU A 214 12.91 -6.84 6.95
C LEU A 214 13.68 -6.41 5.72
N SER A 215 15.00 -6.43 5.81
CA SER A 215 15.90 -6.08 4.72
C SER A 215 16.78 -7.27 4.35
N HIS A 216 17.08 -7.37 3.08
CA HIS A 216 18.05 -8.33 2.57
C HIS A 216 18.92 -7.63 1.53
N PRO A 217 20.20 -7.35 1.85
CA PRO A 217 21.14 -6.68 0.96
C PRO A 217 21.47 -7.51 -0.30
#